data_617854544fe06980a179fb9f74085f44
#
_entry.id   617854544fe06980a179fb9f74085f44
#
_cell.length_a   1.000
_cell.length_b   1.000
_cell.length_c   1.000
_cell.angle_alpha   90.00
_cell.angle_beta   90.00
_cell.angle_gamma   90.00
#
_symmetry.space_group_name_H-M   'P 1'
#
loop_
_entity.id
_entity.type
_entity.pdbx_description
1 polymer ?
#
loop_
_entity_poly.entity_id
_entity_poly.type
_entity_poly.pdbx_seq_one_letter_code
_entity_poly.pdbx_strand_id
1 'polypeptide(L)'
;MFEDEDFYQEHEEEMEKAIEKYESMLKDHESVYFDSEEFEYIIDHYTQHNQLKRSRQAVEMAMEQHPESNMLKIKMARQYLLENDAQRAFDIMQHVERDDDDDPDYFLTLGSCLAVLGKSKEALENYFS
;
A
#
# COMPACT_ATOMS: atom_id res chain seq x y z
N MET A 1 -24.36 -7.21 -19.09
CA MET A 1 -23.29 -8.13 -19.49
C MET A 1 -22.18 -7.44 -20.25
N PHE A 2 -22.51 -6.61 -21.26
CA PHE A 2 -21.52 -5.82 -22.01
C PHE A 2 -20.93 -4.66 -21.21
N GLU A 3 -21.68 -4.09 -20.29
CA GLU A 3 -21.24 -2.97 -19.44
C GLU A 3 -20.11 -3.37 -18.48
N ASP A 4 -20.16 -4.60 -17.94
CA ASP A 4 -19.14 -5.10 -17.01
C ASP A 4 -17.81 -5.33 -17.73
N GLU A 5 -17.83 -5.85 -18.96
CA GLU A 5 -16.63 -6.07 -19.77
C GLU A 5 -15.96 -4.74 -20.13
N ASP A 6 -16.76 -3.74 -20.53
CA ASP A 6 -16.26 -2.39 -20.85
C ASP A 6 -15.65 -1.73 -19.62
N PHE A 7 -16.26 -1.89 -18.45
CA PHE A 7 -15.75 -1.36 -17.19
C PHE A 7 -14.38 -1.96 -16.83
N TYR A 8 -14.25 -3.29 -16.91
CA TYR A 8 -12.98 -3.98 -16.61
C TYR A 8 -11.89 -3.61 -17.60
N GLN A 9 -12.23 -3.46 -18.86
CA GLN A 9 -11.28 -3.10 -19.91
C GLN A 9 -10.76 -1.68 -19.75
N GLU A 10 -11.63 -0.71 -19.43
CA GLU A 10 -11.23 0.66 -19.12
C GLU A 10 -10.33 0.73 -17.91
N HIS A 11 -10.64 -0.05 -16.89
CA HIS A 11 -9.88 -0.12 -15.64
C HIS A 11 -8.46 -0.66 -15.90
N GLU A 12 -8.34 -1.72 -16.70
CA GLU A 12 -7.04 -2.27 -17.09
C GLU A 12 -6.22 -1.27 -17.90
N GLU A 13 -6.86 -0.54 -18.79
CA GLU A 13 -6.19 0.49 -19.59
C GLU A 13 -5.65 1.62 -18.69
N GLU A 14 -6.42 2.06 -17.72
CA GLU A 14 -6.00 3.09 -16.76
C GLU A 14 -4.82 2.60 -15.93
N MET A 15 -4.84 1.35 -15.46
CA MET A 15 -3.76 0.73 -14.74
C MET A 15 -2.48 0.68 -15.57
N GLU A 16 -2.58 0.21 -16.81
CA GLU A 16 -1.44 0.10 -17.72
C GLU A 16 -0.82 1.47 -18.00
N LYS A 17 -1.65 2.49 -18.23
CA LYS A 17 -1.19 3.85 -18.46
C LYS A 17 -0.45 4.43 -17.26
N ALA A 18 -0.96 4.19 -16.05
CA ALA A 18 -0.33 4.65 -14.83
C ALA A 18 1.05 4.02 -14.66
N ILE A 19 1.14 2.71 -14.88
CA ILE A 19 2.39 1.95 -14.76
C ILE A 19 3.40 2.40 -15.80
N GLU A 20 2.99 2.55 -17.07
CA GLU A 20 3.85 3.02 -18.14
C GLU A 20 4.40 4.43 -17.87
N LYS A 21 3.54 5.32 -17.40
CA LYS A 21 3.91 6.69 -17.03
C LYS A 21 4.95 6.68 -15.90
N TYR A 22 4.75 5.83 -14.90
CA TYR A 22 5.67 5.69 -13.77
C TYR A 22 7.04 5.14 -14.23
N GLU A 23 7.03 4.11 -15.04
CA GLU A 23 8.27 3.51 -15.55
C GLU A 23 9.04 4.46 -16.47
N SER A 24 8.34 5.22 -17.31
CA SER A 24 8.96 6.28 -18.12
C SER A 24 9.59 7.35 -17.26
N MET A 25 8.93 7.75 -16.19
CA MET A 25 9.47 8.72 -15.23
C MET A 25 10.77 8.23 -14.61
N LEU A 26 10.82 6.97 -14.18
CA LEU A 26 12.03 6.38 -13.60
C LEU A 26 13.16 6.33 -14.61
N LYS A 27 12.86 5.98 -15.86
CA LYS A 27 13.86 5.88 -16.93
C LYS A 27 14.44 7.24 -17.28
N ASP A 28 13.61 8.27 -17.32
CA ASP A 28 14.01 9.63 -17.71
C ASP A 28 14.55 10.45 -16.53
N HIS A 29 14.53 9.90 -15.32
CA HIS A 29 14.95 10.57 -14.08
C HIS A 29 14.19 11.90 -13.84
N GLU A 30 12.94 11.94 -14.24
CA GLU A 30 12.06 13.09 -14.04
C GLU A 30 11.17 12.88 -12.82
N SER A 31 10.67 13.99 -12.26
CA SER A 31 9.70 13.96 -11.20
C SER A 31 8.32 14.30 -11.77
N VAL A 32 7.38 13.37 -11.69
CA VAL A 32 6.05 13.49 -12.26
C VAL A 32 5.00 13.35 -11.16
N TYR A 33 3.95 14.15 -11.24
CA TYR A 33 2.82 14.06 -10.32
C TYR A 33 1.89 12.94 -10.76
N PHE A 34 1.45 12.14 -9.76
CA PHE A 34 0.42 11.11 -9.93
C PHE A 34 -0.69 11.38 -8.92
N ASP A 35 -1.93 11.09 -9.29
CA ASP A 35 -3.00 11.13 -8.30
C ASP A 35 -2.96 9.87 -7.41
N SER A 36 -3.75 9.88 -6.35
CA SER A 36 -3.74 8.77 -5.38
C SER A 36 -4.20 7.44 -5.99
N GLU A 37 -5.16 7.46 -6.92
CA GLU A 37 -5.60 6.26 -7.63
C GLU A 37 -4.51 5.68 -8.52
N GLU A 38 -3.77 6.53 -9.23
CA GLU A 38 -2.65 6.10 -10.04
C GLU A 38 -1.59 5.41 -9.18
N PHE A 39 -1.27 5.96 -8.01
CA PHE A 39 -0.34 5.32 -7.07
C PHE A 39 -0.86 3.99 -6.56
N GLU A 40 -2.16 3.87 -6.31
CA GLU A 40 -2.74 2.60 -5.90
C GLU A 40 -2.47 1.51 -6.93
N TYR A 41 -2.71 1.80 -8.21
CA TYR A 41 -2.42 0.86 -9.31
C TYR A 41 -0.94 0.50 -9.39
N ILE A 42 -0.06 1.49 -9.27
CA ILE A 42 1.39 1.30 -9.37
C ILE A 42 1.88 0.41 -8.22
N ILE A 43 1.48 0.72 -7.00
CA ILE A 43 1.88 -0.02 -5.80
C ILE A 43 1.38 -1.46 -5.87
N ASP A 44 0.11 -1.64 -6.19
CA ASP A 44 -0.49 -2.96 -6.28
C ASP A 44 0.17 -3.81 -7.38
N HIS A 45 0.51 -3.21 -8.50
CA HIS A 45 1.22 -3.89 -9.59
C HIS A 45 2.54 -4.48 -9.10
N TYR A 46 3.37 -3.67 -8.46
CA TYR A 46 4.68 -4.14 -7.99
C TYR A 46 4.57 -5.12 -6.83
N THR A 47 3.60 -4.93 -5.95
CA THR A 47 3.33 -5.86 -4.85
C THR A 47 2.89 -7.23 -5.36
N GLN A 48 1.98 -7.26 -6.32
CA GLN A 48 1.47 -8.51 -6.91
C GLN A 48 2.55 -9.28 -7.68
N HIS A 49 3.50 -8.57 -8.26
CA HIS A 49 4.63 -9.17 -8.97
C HIS A 49 5.84 -9.44 -8.07
N ASN A 50 5.65 -9.30 -6.76
CA ASN A 50 6.67 -9.55 -5.74
C ASN A 50 7.93 -8.70 -5.92
N GLN A 51 7.77 -7.49 -6.47
CA GLN A 51 8.84 -6.52 -6.63
C GLN A 51 8.80 -5.52 -5.46
N LEU A 52 9.22 -5.98 -4.28
CA LEU A 52 9.07 -5.24 -3.03
C LEU A 52 9.87 -3.94 -2.98
N LYS A 53 11.05 -3.92 -3.62
CA LYS A 53 11.84 -2.69 -3.71
C LYS A 53 11.12 -1.60 -4.49
N ARG A 54 10.52 -1.98 -5.61
CA ARG A 54 9.78 -1.04 -6.45
C ARG A 54 8.48 -0.60 -5.80
N SER A 55 7.77 -1.50 -5.13
CA SER A 55 6.57 -1.12 -4.39
C SER A 55 6.91 -0.14 -3.26
N ARG A 56 8.03 -0.36 -2.57
CA ARG A 56 8.52 0.57 -1.54
C ARG A 56 8.79 1.96 -2.09
N GLN A 57 9.53 2.03 -3.19
CA GLN A 57 9.83 3.31 -3.84
C GLN A 57 8.56 4.05 -4.26
N ALA A 58 7.59 3.31 -4.81
CA ALA A 58 6.32 3.90 -5.21
C ALA A 58 5.52 4.42 -4.02
N VAL A 59 5.48 3.65 -2.92
CA VAL A 59 4.79 4.08 -1.69
C VAL A 59 5.45 5.34 -1.10
N GLU A 60 6.78 5.38 -1.06
CA GLU A 60 7.50 6.55 -0.55
C GLU A 60 7.20 7.80 -1.38
N MET A 61 7.23 7.69 -2.70
CA MET A 61 6.87 8.79 -3.58
C MET A 61 5.41 9.21 -3.38
N ALA A 62 4.51 8.24 -3.25
CA ALA A 62 3.09 8.50 -3.01
C ALA A 62 2.88 9.31 -1.73
N MET A 63 3.57 8.95 -0.66
CA MET A 63 3.46 9.65 0.62
C MET A 63 4.04 11.06 0.57
N GLU A 64 5.04 11.30 -0.28
CA GLU A 64 5.56 12.65 -0.51
C GLU A 64 4.52 13.54 -1.21
N GLN A 65 3.83 12.98 -2.21
CA GLN A 65 2.84 13.74 -2.98
C GLN A 65 1.48 13.85 -2.29
N HIS A 66 1.12 12.86 -1.48
CA HIS A 66 -0.19 12.78 -0.82
C HIS A 66 -0.03 12.39 0.66
N PRO A 67 0.58 13.27 1.49
CA PRO A 67 0.87 12.90 2.89
C PRO A 67 -0.36 12.70 3.75
N GLU A 68 -1.51 13.25 3.35
CA GLU A 68 -2.75 13.15 4.11
C GLU A 68 -3.65 12.00 3.67
N SER A 69 -3.27 11.25 2.64
CA SER A 69 -4.10 10.16 2.12
C SER A 69 -4.14 8.97 3.08
N ASN A 70 -5.30 8.67 3.62
CA ASN A 70 -5.48 7.50 4.50
C ASN A 70 -5.24 6.19 3.74
N MET A 71 -5.71 6.10 2.51
CA MET A 71 -5.50 4.92 1.66
C MET A 71 -4.02 4.64 1.46
N LEU A 72 -3.21 5.67 1.20
CA LEU A 72 -1.77 5.50 1.00
C LEU A 72 -1.04 5.20 2.30
N LYS A 73 -1.50 5.72 3.45
CA LYS A 73 -0.96 5.34 4.76
C LYS A 73 -1.16 3.85 5.00
N ILE A 74 -2.33 3.33 4.66
CA ILE A 74 -2.61 1.88 4.77
C ILE A 74 -1.69 1.09 3.84
N LYS A 75 -1.46 1.55 2.62
CA LYS A 75 -0.51 0.91 1.70
C LYS A 75 0.91 0.90 2.27
N MET A 76 1.33 1.99 2.90
CA MET A 76 2.64 2.06 3.56
C MET A 76 2.73 1.06 4.72
N ALA A 77 1.68 0.96 5.54
CA ALA A 77 1.64 -0.02 6.63
C ALA A 77 1.76 -1.44 6.10
N ARG A 78 1.03 -1.76 5.01
CA ARG A 78 1.12 -3.07 4.37
C ARG A 78 2.51 -3.34 3.82
N GLN A 79 3.19 -2.33 3.29
CA GLN A 79 4.57 -2.44 2.83
C GLN A 79 5.50 -2.83 3.98
N TYR A 80 5.36 -2.17 5.14
CA TYR A 80 6.14 -2.53 6.32
C TYR A 80 5.87 -3.95 6.79
N LEU A 81 4.62 -4.42 6.72
CA LEU A 81 4.30 -5.81 7.06
C LEU A 81 5.02 -6.80 6.11
N LEU A 82 5.08 -6.47 4.82
CA LEU A 82 5.81 -7.29 3.85
C LEU A 82 7.31 -7.32 4.13
N GLU A 83 7.83 -6.27 4.75
CA GLU A 83 9.24 -6.16 5.13
C GLU A 83 9.51 -6.68 6.56
N ASN A 84 8.54 -7.36 7.16
CA ASN A 84 8.61 -7.91 8.50
C ASN A 84 8.81 -6.86 9.60
N ASP A 85 8.24 -5.67 9.39
CA ASP A 85 8.31 -4.56 10.35
C ASP A 85 6.91 -4.20 10.84
N ALA A 86 6.33 -5.08 11.64
CA ALA A 86 4.97 -4.91 12.14
C ALA A 86 4.84 -3.71 13.09
N GLN A 87 5.91 -3.34 13.79
CA GLN A 87 5.87 -2.21 14.71
C GLN A 87 5.69 -0.90 13.96
N ARG A 88 6.45 -0.67 12.89
CA ARG A 88 6.30 0.52 12.06
C ARG A 88 4.95 0.55 11.34
N ALA A 89 4.50 -0.63 10.88
CA ALA A 89 3.18 -0.75 10.29
C ALA A 89 2.09 -0.32 11.27
N PHE A 90 2.16 -0.80 12.51
CA PHE A 90 1.23 -0.41 13.56
C PHE A 90 1.28 1.09 13.85
N ASP A 91 2.48 1.65 13.96
CA ASP A 91 2.66 3.08 14.22
C ASP A 91 1.99 3.95 13.15
N ILE A 92 2.13 3.58 11.87
CA ILE A 92 1.47 4.29 10.77
C ILE A 92 -0.05 4.17 10.87
N MET A 93 -0.55 2.99 11.21
CA MET A 93 -2.00 2.79 11.35
C MET A 93 -2.62 3.69 12.44
N GLN A 94 -1.84 4.10 13.43
CA GLN A 94 -2.31 5.05 14.45
C GLN A 94 -2.57 6.45 13.89
N HIS A 95 -1.98 6.78 12.75
CA HIS A 95 -2.14 8.07 12.08
C HIS A 95 -3.20 8.05 10.98
N VAL A 96 -3.82 6.90 10.74
CA VAL A 96 -4.93 6.80 9.78
C VAL A 96 -6.19 7.30 10.45
N GLU A 97 -6.81 8.32 9.87
CA GLU A 97 -8.09 8.82 10.38
C GLU A 97 -9.20 7.86 9.97
N ARG A 98 -10.03 7.50 10.95
CA ARG A 98 -11.18 6.65 10.69
C ARG A 98 -12.31 7.51 10.16
N ASP A 99 -12.68 7.26 8.90
CA ASP A 99 -13.93 7.73 8.37
C ASP A 99 -15.05 6.82 8.90
N ASP A 100 -16.27 7.33 8.93
CA ASP A 100 -17.44 6.56 9.38
C ASP A 100 -17.74 5.36 8.47
N ASP A 101 -17.08 5.27 7.34
CA ASP A 101 -17.19 4.12 6.43
C ASP A 101 -16.24 3.02 6.88
N ASP A 102 -16.79 1.82 7.08
CA ASP A 102 -16.04 0.63 7.45
C ASP A 102 -15.15 0.20 6.28
N ASP A 103 -13.89 0.68 6.26
CA ASP A 103 -12.92 0.28 5.24
C ASP A 103 -12.32 -1.09 5.62
N PRO A 104 -12.59 -2.15 4.83
CA PRO A 104 -12.06 -3.47 5.11
C PRO A 104 -10.52 -3.50 5.16
N ASP A 105 -9.85 -2.72 4.33
CA ASP A 105 -8.39 -2.68 4.30
C ASP A 105 -7.80 -2.13 5.60
N TYR A 106 -8.48 -1.16 6.21
CA TYR A 106 -8.07 -0.64 7.51
C TYR A 106 -8.06 -1.75 8.57
N PHE A 107 -9.18 -2.47 8.69
CA PHE A 107 -9.33 -3.51 9.71
C PHE A 107 -8.43 -4.71 9.46
N LEU A 108 -8.27 -5.12 8.21
CA LEU A 108 -7.39 -6.23 7.84
C LEU A 108 -5.94 -5.89 8.15
N THR A 109 -5.50 -4.70 7.81
CA THR A 109 -4.11 -4.27 8.03
C THR A 109 -3.83 -4.11 9.51
N LEU A 110 -4.72 -3.45 10.26
CA LEU A 110 -4.58 -3.30 11.71
C LEU A 110 -4.57 -4.67 12.40
N GLY A 111 -5.48 -5.56 12.01
CA GLY A 111 -5.53 -6.92 12.54
C GLY A 111 -4.25 -7.70 12.28
N SER A 112 -3.68 -7.55 11.09
CA SER A 112 -2.40 -8.20 10.73
C SER A 112 -1.26 -7.68 11.60
N CYS A 113 -1.20 -6.38 11.86
CA CYS A 113 -0.20 -5.78 12.73
C CYS A 113 -0.30 -6.34 14.15
N LEU A 114 -1.51 -6.37 14.69
CA LEU A 114 -1.76 -6.85 16.05
C LEU A 114 -1.45 -8.35 16.19
N ALA A 115 -1.80 -9.14 15.18
CA ALA A 115 -1.52 -10.57 15.18
C ALA A 115 -0.01 -10.85 15.23
N VAL A 116 0.78 -10.16 14.43
CA VAL A 116 2.23 -10.32 14.39
C VAL A 116 2.86 -9.85 15.72
N LEU A 117 2.45 -8.67 16.20
CA LEU A 117 2.97 -8.11 17.46
C LEU A 117 2.58 -8.97 18.67
N GLY A 118 1.36 -9.48 18.68
CA GLY A 118 0.88 -10.37 19.73
C GLY A 118 1.67 -11.67 19.79
N LYS A 119 1.94 -12.28 18.66
CA LYS A 119 2.74 -13.51 18.57
C LYS A 119 4.17 -13.28 19.04
N SER A 120 4.77 -12.15 18.67
CA SER A 120 6.12 -11.80 19.10
C SER A 120 6.19 -11.62 20.61
N LYS A 121 5.17 -10.98 21.20
CA LYS A 121 5.07 -10.78 22.64
C LYS A 121 4.90 -12.11 23.37
N GLU A 122 4.03 -12.97 22.88
CA GLU A 122 3.83 -14.32 23.45
C GLU A 122 5.11 -15.15 23.42
N ALA A 123 5.85 -15.09 22.31
CA ALA A 123 7.12 -15.78 22.18
C ALA A 123 8.14 -15.30 23.21
N LEU A 124 8.21 -13.98 23.44
CA LEU A 124 9.09 -13.40 24.45
C LEU A 124 8.68 -13.82 25.87
N GLU A 125 7.39 -13.81 26.17
CA GLU A 125 6.86 -14.24 27.46
C GLU A 125 7.19 -15.71 27.71
N ASN A 126 7.06 -16.56 26.71
CA ASN A 126 7.41 -18.00 26.84
C ASN A 126 8.91 -18.19 27.00
N TYR A 127 9.73 -17.39 26.38
CA TYR A 127 11.20 -17.48 26.51
C TYR A 127 11.68 -17.13 27.92
N PHE A 128 11.04 -16.12 28.54
CA PHE A 128 11.43 -15.64 29.87
C PHE A 128 10.66 -16.31 31.02
N SER A 129 9.73 -17.18 30.74
CA SER A 129 9.02 -17.92 31.75
C SER A 129 9.72 -19.28 32.02
#